data_13e82d1f6a663554b86034121c02ce04
#
_entry.id   13e82d1f6a663554b86034121c02ce04
#
_cell.length_a   1.000
_cell.length_b   1.000
_cell.length_c   1.000
_cell.angle_alpha   90.00
_cell.angle_beta   90.00
_cell.angle_gamma   90.00
#
_symmetry.space_group_name_H-M   'P 1'
#
loop_
_entity.id
_entity.type
_entity.pdbx_description
1 polymer ?
#
loop_
_entity_poly.entity_id
_entity_poly.type
_entity_poly.pdbx_seq_one_letter_code
_entity_poly.pdbx_strand_id
1 'polypeptide(L)'
;MTSAELKHLLDEAEKSPRQIAAAVSGLPEKILRYQPAPGKWSILEILAHLVDIEILYAYRMRQMLADKNPTIAPIDQDDWARNLGYLESVPAELVALYGLNRHYNLRLLRRLTPEDLEKSAFHPERQARVTVADYVGMLSGHGSNHLAQIERLKKEAR
;
A
#
# COMPACT_ATOMS: atom_id res chain seq x y z
N MET A 1 -16.97 6.78 -10.32
CA MET A 1 -16.63 5.32 -10.35
C MET A 1 -17.92 4.51 -10.33
N THR A 2 -18.11 3.60 -11.26
CA THR A 2 -19.28 2.68 -11.31
C THR A 2 -19.09 1.50 -10.34
N SER A 3 -20.18 0.81 -10.00
CA SER A 3 -20.11 -0.39 -9.13
C SER A 3 -19.28 -1.52 -9.78
N ALA A 4 -19.28 -1.62 -11.12
CA ALA A 4 -18.48 -2.62 -11.82
C ALA A 4 -16.97 -2.29 -11.76
N GLU A 5 -16.61 -1.02 -11.93
CA GLU A 5 -15.23 -0.54 -11.78
C GLU A 5 -14.73 -0.73 -10.33
N LEU A 6 -15.54 -0.36 -9.35
CA LEU A 6 -15.21 -0.59 -7.93
C LEU A 6 -14.93 -2.06 -7.68
N LYS A 7 -15.85 -2.95 -8.09
CA LYS A 7 -15.68 -4.39 -7.93
C LYS A 7 -14.38 -4.88 -8.56
N HIS A 8 -14.10 -4.48 -9.79
CA HIS A 8 -12.87 -4.87 -10.50
C HIS A 8 -11.61 -4.43 -9.72
N LEU A 9 -11.54 -3.16 -9.29
CA LEU A 9 -10.41 -2.64 -8.53
C LEU A 9 -10.20 -3.38 -7.20
N LEU A 10 -11.28 -3.70 -6.48
CA LEU A 10 -11.18 -4.43 -5.22
C LEU A 10 -10.77 -5.90 -5.43
N ASP A 11 -11.23 -6.55 -6.50
CA ASP A 11 -10.82 -7.91 -6.85
C ASP A 11 -9.32 -7.97 -7.23
N GLU A 12 -8.80 -6.96 -7.94
CA GLU A 12 -7.36 -6.85 -8.21
C GLU A 12 -6.57 -6.57 -6.92
N ALA A 13 -7.05 -5.65 -6.07
CA ALA A 13 -6.42 -5.36 -4.80
C ALA A 13 -6.32 -6.59 -3.88
N GLU A 14 -7.31 -7.49 -3.91
CA GLU A 14 -7.35 -8.72 -3.10
C GLU A 14 -6.26 -9.73 -3.49
N LYS A 15 -5.81 -9.71 -4.75
CA LYS A 15 -4.78 -10.65 -5.24
C LYS A 15 -3.38 -10.29 -4.74
N SER A 16 -3.11 -8.99 -4.57
CA SER A 16 -1.74 -8.49 -4.36
C SER A 16 -1.04 -9.08 -3.14
N PRO A 17 -1.66 -9.28 -1.95
CA PRO A 17 -0.94 -9.90 -0.82
C PRO A 17 -0.45 -11.31 -1.09
N ARG A 18 -1.25 -12.13 -1.78
CA ARG A 18 -0.84 -13.50 -2.16
C ARG A 18 0.28 -13.49 -3.19
N GLN A 19 0.24 -12.57 -4.14
CA GLN A 19 1.29 -12.41 -5.16
C GLN A 19 2.60 -11.95 -4.52
N ILE A 20 2.56 -10.95 -3.62
CA ILE A 20 3.73 -10.49 -2.85
C ILE A 20 4.29 -11.64 -1.99
N ALA A 21 3.44 -12.33 -1.24
CA ALA A 21 3.87 -13.47 -0.42
C ALA A 21 4.57 -14.55 -1.26
N ALA A 22 4.01 -14.91 -2.41
CA ALA A 22 4.60 -15.89 -3.33
C ALA A 22 5.94 -15.39 -3.90
N ALA A 23 6.03 -14.10 -4.26
CA ALA A 23 7.24 -13.50 -4.84
C ALA A 23 8.43 -13.50 -3.88
N VAL A 24 8.19 -13.41 -2.56
CA VAL A 24 9.26 -13.34 -1.54
C VAL A 24 9.46 -14.64 -0.78
N SER A 25 8.61 -15.64 -1.00
CA SER A 25 8.69 -16.94 -0.33
C SER A 25 10.03 -17.64 -0.60
N GLY A 26 10.72 -18.05 0.48
CA GLY A 26 11.99 -18.78 0.38
C GLY A 26 13.18 -17.95 -0.12
N LEU A 27 13.04 -16.64 -0.27
CA LEU A 27 14.18 -15.81 -0.63
C LEU A 27 15.18 -15.74 0.54
N PRO A 28 16.49 -15.91 0.27
CA PRO A 28 17.51 -15.75 1.29
C PRO A 28 17.60 -14.30 1.75
N GLU A 29 18.00 -14.08 3.00
CA GLU A 29 18.10 -12.75 3.61
C GLU A 29 18.98 -11.79 2.79
N LYS A 30 20.06 -12.30 2.19
CA LYS A 30 20.91 -11.53 1.28
C LYS A 30 20.12 -10.89 0.14
N ILE A 31 19.17 -11.60 -0.46
CA ILE A 31 18.31 -11.09 -1.54
C ILE A 31 17.30 -10.09 -1.00
N LEU A 32 16.69 -10.39 0.15
CA LEU A 32 15.69 -9.50 0.78
C LEU A 32 16.28 -8.13 1.16
N ARG A 33 17.57 -8.08 1.54
CA ARG A 33 18.27 -6.86 1.97
C ARG A 33 19.11 -6.20 0.88
N TYR A 34 19.12 -6.76 -0.31
CA TYR A 34 19.90 -6.19 -1.43
C TYR A 34 19.33 -4.82 -1.83
N GLN A 35 20.19 -3.80 -1.77
CA GLN A 35 19.91 -2.46 -2.26
C GLN A 35 20.70 -2.24 -3.56
N PRO A 36 20.05 -1.93 -4.70
CA PRO A 36 20.74 -1.83 -6.00
C PRO A 36 21.67 -0.61 -6.10
N ALA A 37 21.46 0.41 -5.28
CA ALA A 37 22.30 1.60 -5.15
C ALA A 37 22.02 2.31 -3.82
N PRO A 38 22.91 3.21 -3.36
CA PRO A 38 22.64 4.05 -2.19
C PRO A 38 21.30 4.79 -2.31
N GLY A 39 20.48 4.72 -1.26
CA GLY A 39 19.15 5.33 -1.21
C GLY A 39 18.08 4.65 -2.07
N LYS A 40 18.36 3.46 -2.62
CA LYS A 40 17.33 2.62 -3.26
C LYS A 40 16.88 1.53 -2.32
N TRP A 41 15.58 1.29 -2.30
CA TRP A 41 14.97 0.33 -1.39
C TRP A 41 15.28 -1.12 -1.76
N SER A 42 15.53 -1.91 -0.73
CA SER A 42 15.55 -3.37 -0.77
C SER A 42 14.13 -3.95 -0.83
N ILE A 43 14.03 -5.25 -1.07
CA ILE A 43 12.75 -5.97 -0.97
C ILE A 43 12.15 -5.85 0.44
N LEU A 44 12.99 -5.92 1.48
CA LEU A 44 12.53 -5.79 2.86
C LEU A 44 11.91 -4.42 3.16
N GLU A 45 12.54 -3.34 2.68
CA GLU A 45 11.99 -1.98 2.79
C GLU A 45 10.70 -1.81 2.00
N ILE A 46 10.57 -2.44 0.83
CA ILE A 46 9.32 -2.46 0.05
C ILE A 46 8.21 -3.16 0.84
N LEU A 47 8.51 -4.30 1.51
CA LEU A 47 7.51 -5.00 2.31
C LEU A 47 7.02 -4.16 3.48
N ALA A 48 7.93 -3.48 4.21
CA ALA A 48 7.57 -2.58 5.30
C ALA A 48 6.75 -1.39 4.80
N HIS A 49 7.16 -0.78 3.69
CA HIS A 49 6.41 0.28 3.02
C HIS A 49 4.99 -0.16 2.64
N LEU A 50 4.82 -1.36 2.10
CA LEU A 50 3.49 -1.88 1.74
C LEU A 50 2.56 -1.97 2.97
N VAL A 51 3.08 -2.37 4.14
CA VAL A 51 2.33 -2.40 5.39
C VAL A 51 1.93 -0.99 5.82
N ASP A 52 2.88 -0.07 5.87
CA ASP A 52 2.65 1.29 6.36
C ASP A 52 1.69 2.07 5.46
N ILE A 53 1.83 1.93 4.13
CA ILE A 53 0.90 2.57 3.20
C ILE A 53 -0.50 1.94 3.27
N GLU A 54 -0.62 0.65 3.52
CA GLU A 54 -1.93 0.02 3.74
C GLU A 54 -2.64 0.60 4.98
N ILE A 55 -1.90 0.81 6.07
CA ILE A 55 -2.40 1.45 7.30
C ILE A 55 -2.77 2.91 7.02
N LEU A 56 -1.89 3.65 6.35
CA LEU A 56 -2.09 5.06 6.03
C LEU A 56 -3.32 5.28 5.14
N TYR A 57 -3.47 4.50 4.06
CA TYR A 57 -4.63 4.59 3.17
C TYR A 57 -5.91 4.22 3.89
N ALA A 58 -5.86 3.19 4.75
CA ALA A 58 -6.98 2.80 5.58
C ALA A 58 -7.43 3.92 6.52
N TYR A 59 -6.49 4.60 7.17
CA TYR A 59 -6.77 5.74 8.05
C TYR A 59 -7.38 6.90 7.27
N ARG A 60 -6.75 7.31 6.16
CA ARG A 60 -7.21 8.41 5.33
C ARG A 60 -8.62 8.19 4.76
N MET A 61 -8.91 6.98 4.27
CA MET A 61 -10.26 6.63 3.80
C MET A 61 -11.29 6.69 4.93
N ARG A 62 -10.94 6.23 6.14
CA ARG A 62 -11.83 6.32 7.31
C ARG A 62 -12.11 7.77 7.71
N GLN A 63 -11.10 8.63 7.69
CA GLN A 63 -11.30 10.07 7.91
C GLN A 63 -12.28 10.66 6.88
N MET A 64 -12.09 10.38 5.59
CA MET A 64 -12.99 10.88 4.55
C MET A 64 -14.43 10.36 4.71
N LEU A 65 -14.59 9.12 5.18
CA LEU A 65 -15.90 8.51 5.35
C LEU A 65 -16.64 9.01 6.60
N ALA A 66 -15.93 9.33 7.68
CA ALA A 66 -16.51 9.58 8.99
C ALA A 66 -16.39 11.02 9.49
N ASP A 67 -15.33 11.74 9.10
CA ASP A 67 -15.04 13.06 9.66
C ASP A 67 -15.62 14.18 8.79
N LYS A 68 -15.83 15.37 9.40
CA LYS A 68 -16.24 16.57 8.69
C LYS A 68 -15.00 17.30 8.15
N ASN A 69 -14.92 17.48 6.83
CA ASN A 69 -13.86 18.25 6.15
C ASN A 69 -12.43 17.83 6.57
N PRO A 70 -12.06 16.56 6.48
CA PRO A 70 -10.73 16.13 6.88
C PRO A 70 -9.63 16.73 5.98
N THR A 71 -8.47 16.94 6.58
CA THR A 71 -7.23 17.31 5.89
C THR A 71 -6.24 16.17 6.04
N ILE A 72 -5.63 15.78 4.92
CA ILE A 72 -4.65 14.70 4.90
C ILE A 72 -3.29 15.24 5.35
N ALA A 73 -2.70 14.60 6.36
CA ALA A 73 -1.31 14.84 6.70
C ALA A 73 -0.38 14.25 5.63
N PRO A 74 0.53 15.05 5.03
CA PRO A 74 1.54 14.53 4.11
C PRO A 74 2.55 13.67 4.85
N ILE A 75 3.20 12.77 4.12
CA ILE A 75 4.30 11.95 4.64
C ILE A 75 5.45 11.94 3.64
N ASP A 76 6.67 11.89 4.16
CA ASP A 76 7.85 11.51 3.38
C ASP A 76 8.12 10.01 3.58
N GLN A 77 7.97 9.22 2.53
CA GLN A 77 8.12 7.76 2.59
C GLN A 77 9.58 7.32 2.77
N ASP A 78 10.55 8.13 2.32
CA ASP A 78 11.97 7.83 2.49
C ASP A 78 12.40 8.15 3.92
N ASP A 79 11.84 9.19 4.52
CA ASP A 79 12.01 9.47 5.95
C ASP A 79 11.39 8.36 6.81
N TRP A 80 10.23 7.85 6.43
CA TRP A 80 9.63 6.71 7.13
C TRP A 80 10.53 5.48 7.03
N ALA A 81 11.03 5.13 5.85
CA ALA A 81 11.91 3.98 5.69
C ALA A 81 13.16 4.05 6.58
N ARG A 82 13.76 5.27 6.70
CA ARG A 82 14.95 5.49 7.54
C ARG A 82 14.64 5.49 9.02
N ASN A 83 13.60 6.24 9.43
CA ASN A 83 13.37 6.56 10.83
C ASN A 83 12.53 5.49 11.56
N LEU A 84 11.77 4.66 10.84
CA LEU A 84 10.98 3.56 11.40
C LEU A 84 11.69 2.20 11.33
N GLY A 85 12.95 2.16 10.89
CA GLY A 85 13.76 0.95 10.95
C GLY A 85 13.28 -0.17 10.02
N TYR A 86 12.90 0.15 8.78
CA TYR A 86 12.39 -0.85 7.83
C TYR A 86 13.32 -2.04 7.62
N LEU A 87 14.65 -1.80 7.65
CA LEU A 87 15.64 -2.86 7.54
C LEU A 87 15.72 -3.77 8.77
N GLU A 88 15.15 -3.38 9.91
CA GLU A 88 15.13 -4.19 11.14
C GLU A 88 13.88 -5.09 11.22
N SER A 89 12.98 -4.99 10.25
CA SER A 89 11.73 -5.72 10.21
C SER A 89 11.90 -7.22 9.91
N VAL A 90 10.91 -8.00 10.31
CA VAL A 90 10.83 -9.44 10.05
C VAL A 90 9.95 -9.68 8.81
N PRO A 91 10.50 -10.23 7.70
CA PRO A 91 9.76 -10.37 6.44
C PRO A 91 8.43 -11.13 6.56
N ALA A 92 8.41 -12.20 7.34
CA ALA A 92 7.21 -13.02 7.52
C ALA A 92 6.07 -12.25 8.24
N GLU A 93 6.42 -11.40 9.20
CA GLU A 93 5.46 -10.54 9.90
C GLU A 93 4.89 -9.47 8.96
N LEU A 94 5.74 -8.84 8.14
CA LEU A 94 5.31 -7.85 7.16
C LEU A 94 4.33 -8.43 6.14
N VAL A 95 4.62 -9.63 5.61
CA VAL A 95 3.74 -10.33 4.68
C VAL A 95 2.39 -10.63 5.32
N ALA A 96 2.39 -11.12 6.57
CA ALA A 96 1.17 -11.41 7.32
C ALA A 96 0.35 -10.14 7.59
N LEU A 97 1.00 -9.06 8.07
CA LEU A 97 0.35 -7.78 8.37
C LEU A 97 -0.24 -7.14 7.11
N TYR A 98 0.49 -7.15 6.00
CA TYR A 98 -0.02 -6.64 4.72
C TYR A 98 -1.30 -7.37 4.30
N GLY A 99 -1.30 -8.71 4.38
CA GLY A 99 -2.46 -9.53 4.05
C GLY A 99 -3.66 -9.26 4.96
N LEU A 100 -3.46 -9.20 6.26
CA LEU A 100 -4.51 -8.95 7.25
C LEU A 100 -5.11 -7.54 7.11
N ASN A 101 -4.28 -6.51 6.97
CA ASN A 101 -4.72 -5.13 6.78
C ASN A 101 -5.53 -5.00 5.48
N ARG A 102 -5.03 -5.57 4.37
CA ARG A 102 -5.74 -5.57 3.09
C ARG A 102 -7.10 -6.25 3.21
N HIS A 103 -7.16 -7.43 3.79
CA HIS A 103 -8.41 -8.15 4.01
C HIS A 103 -9.42 -7.32 4.83
N TYR A 104 -8.95 -6.72 5.93
CA TYR A 104 -9.81 -5.89 6.79
C TYR A 104 -10.31 -4.64 6.06
N ASN A 105 -9.46 -3.97 5.29
CA ASN A 105 -9.84 -2.80 4.52
C ASN A 105 -10.84 -3.13 3.41
N LEU A 106 -10.64 -4.22 2.68
CA LEU A 106 -11.56 -4.66 1.62
C LEU A 106 -12.98 -4.94 2.16
N ARG A 107 -13.13 -5.41 3.40
CA ARG A 107 -14.46 -5.57 4.03
C ARG A 107 -15.22 -4.26 4.15
N LEU A 108 -14.52 -3.14 4.45
CA LEU A 108 -15.12 -1.81 4.46
C LEU A 108 -15.44 -1.36 3.03
N LEU A 109 -14.45 -1.43 2.12
CA LEU A 109 -14.56 -0.87 0.78
C LEU A 109 -15.64 -1.54 -0.08
N ARG A 110 -15.90 -2.84 0.13
CA ARG A 110 -16.98 -3.58 -0.57
C ARG A 110 -18.40 -3.16 -0.15
N ARG A 111 -18.53 -2.33 0.86
CA ARG A 111 -19.83 -1.86 1.38
C ARG A 111 -20.10 -0.40 1.03
N LEU A 112 -19.17 0.26 0.33
CA LEU A 112 -19.29 1.67 -0.02
C LEU A 112 -20.38 1.89 -1.06
N THR A 113 -21.14 2.96 -0.86
CA THR A 113 -22.11 3.47 -1.83
C THR A 113 -21.42 4.41 -2.83
N PRO A 114 -22.08 4.76 -3.96
CA PRO A 114 -21.55 5.79 -4.86
C PRO A 114 -21.29 7.12 -4.14
N GLU A 115 -22.14 7.52 -3.19
CA GLU A 115 -21.99 8.74 -2.40
C GLU A 115 -20.75 8.67 -1.49
N ASP A 116 -20.44 7.50 -0.93
CA ASP A 116 -19.24 7.30 -0.12
C ASP A 116 -17.96 7.48 -0.94
N LEU A 117 -17.98 7.06 -2.21
CA LEU A 117 -16.83 7.17 -3.11
C LEU A 117 -16.49 8.63 -3.48
N GLU A 118 -17.48 9.55 -3.43
CA GLU A 118 -17.31 10.99 -3.67
C GLU A 118 -16.82 11.76 -2.43
N LYS A 119 -16.88 11.16 -1.24
CA LYS A 119 -16.33 11.78 -0.04
C LYS A 119 -14.85 12.05 -0.20
N SER A 120 -14.38 13.20 0.32
CA SER A 120 -13.04 13.70 -0.02
C SER A 120 -12.39 14.43 1.13
N ALA A 121 -11.06 14.51 1.09
CA ALA A 121 -10.23 15.30 1.98
C ALA A 121 -9.37 16.29 1.18
N PHE A 122 -8.94 17.37 1.80
CA PHE A 122 -7.94 18.28 1.23
C PHE A 122 -6.55 17.67 1.38
N HIS A 123 -5.78 17.62 0.30
CA HIS A 123 -4.39 17.16 0.29
C HIS A 123 -3.46 18.37 0.11
N PRO A 124 -2.74 18.80 1.16
CA PRO A 124 -1.95 20.02 1.12
C PRO A 124 -0.87 20.05 0.04
N GLU A 125 -0.11 18.95 -0.15
CA GLU A 125 0.94 18.90 -1.16
C GLU A 125 0.41 18.95 -2.60
N ARG A 126 -0.77 18.35 -2.83
CA ARG A 126 -1.42 18.36 -4.15
C ARG A 126 -2.21 19.64 -4.40
N GLN A 127 -2.42 20.46 -3.36
CA GLN A 127 -3.30 21.63 -3.39
C GLN A 127 -4.68 21.31 -3.98
N ALA A 128 -5.19 20.12 -3.72
CA ALA A 128 -6.42 19.59 -4.30
C ALA A 128 -7.18 18.71 -3.31
N ARG A 129 -8.47 18.50 -3.56
CA ARG A 129 -9.23 17.46 -2.88
C ARG A 129 -8.96 16.11 -3.54
N VAL A 130 -8.83 15.09 -2.70
CA VAL A 130 -8.73 13.68 -3.11
C VAL A 130 -9.93 12.93 -2.55
N THR A 131 -10.47 12.01 -3.33
CA THR A 131 -11.68 11.26 -3.00
C THR A 131 -11.37 9.87 -2.46
N VAL A 132 -12.36 9.22 -1.85
CA VAL A 132 -12.29 7.80 -1.51
C VAL A 132 -12.05 6.96 -2.78
N ALA A 133 -12.70 7.32 -3.91
CA ALA A 133 -12.50 6.65 -5.19
C ALA A 133 -11.04 6.70 -5.67
N ASP A 134 -10.34 7.84 -5.49
CA ASP A 134 -8.92 7.96 -5.82
C ASP A 134 -8.07 7.00 -4.97
N TYR A 135 -8.37 6.88 -3.68
CA TYR A 135 -7.65 5.95 -2.79
C TYR A 135 -7.91 4.48 -3.11
N VAL A 136 -9.12 4.13 -3.54
CA VAL A 136 -9.42 2.77 -4.04
C VAL A 136 -8.56 2.45 -5.28
N GLY A 137 -8.45 3.40 -6.22
CA GLY A 137 -7.57 3.25 -7.39
C GLY A 137 -6.11 3.09 -7.01
N MET A 138 -5.60 3.95 -6.10
CA MET A 138 -4.23 3.86 -5.59
C MET A 138 -3.97 2.52 -4.89
N LEU A 139 -4.88 2.07 -4.03
CA LEU A 139 -4.77 0.80 -3.30
C LEU A 139 -4.66 -0.39 -4.25
N SER A 140 -5.45 -0.39 -5.33
CA SER A 140 -5.46 -1.45 -6.34
C SER A 140 -4.12 -1.53 -7.10
N GLY A 141 -3.58 -0.38 -7.55
CA GLY A 141 -2.35 -0.34 -8.33
C GLY A 141 -1.06 -0.49 -7.52
N HIS A 142 -1.08 -0.10 -6.23
CA HIS A 142 0.13 -0.02 -5.40
C HIS A 142 0.84 -1.36 -5.25
N GLY A 143 0.10 -2.42 -4.93
CA GLY A 143 0.67 -3.76 -4.79
C GLY A 143 1.30 -4.30 -6.07
N SER A 144 0.65 -4.09 -7.22
CA SER A 144 1.15 -4.53 -8.52
C SER A 144 2.44 -3.80 -8.93
N ASN A 145 2.54 -2.49 -8.66
CA ASN A 145 3.73 -1.71 -8.92
C ASN A 145 4.93 -2.22 -8.11
N HIS A 146 4.72 -2.47 -6.82
CA HIS A 146 5.77 -3.01 -5.95
C HIS A 146 6.10 -4.47 -6.24
N LEU A 147 5.15 -5.29 -6.68
CA LEU A 147 5.44 -6.63 -7.18
C LEU A 147 6.42 -6.60 -8.35
N ALA A 148 6.19 -5.73 -9.34
CA ALA A 148 7.10 -5.55 -10.46
C ALA A 148 8.50 -5.10 -10.00
N GLN A 149 8.58 -4.22 -9.00
CA GLN A 149 9.84 -3.76 -8.40
C GLN A 149 10.56 -4.92 -7.69
N ILE A 150 9.86 -5.73 -6.91
CA ILE A 150 10.41 -6.93 -6.24
C ILE A 150 10.99 -7.89 -7.27
N GLU A 151 10.24 -8.20 -8.34
CA GLU A 151 10.69 -9.13 -9.38
C GLU A 151 11.95 -8.62 -10.12
N ARG A 152 12.09 -7.30 -10.29
CA ARG A 152 13.31 -6.70 -10.81
C ARG A 152 14.48 -6.88 -9.85
N LEU A 153 14.32 -6.53 -8.57
CA LEU A 153 15.37 -6.66 -7.56
C LEU A 153 15.85 -8.11 -7.39
N LYS A 154 14.96 -9.09 -7.47
CA LYS A 154 15.33 -10.52 -7.47
C LYS A 154 16.28 -10.92 -8.60
N LYS A 155 16.15 -10.28 -9.75
CA LYS A 155 17.04 -10.53 -10.90
C LYS A 155 18.40 -9.84 -10.74
N GLU A 156 18.41 -8.62 -10.21
CA GLU A 156 19.61 -7.81 -10.00
C GLU A 156 20.48 -8.35 -8.85
N ALA A 157 19.87 -8.97 -7.83
CA ALA A 157 20.57 -9.49 -6.66
C ALA A 157 21.20 -10.90 -6.84
N ARG A 158 20.99 -11.54 -7.99
CA ARG A 158 21.56 -12.86 -8.35
C ARG A 158 22.96 -12.71 -8.91
#